data_2fe5c3f5801ad3a6cccd80328095469c
#
_entry.id   2fe5c3f5801ad3a6cccd80328095469c
#
_cell.length_a   1.000
_cell.length_b   1.000
_cell.length_c   1.000
_cell.angle_alpha   90.00
_cell.angle_beta   90.00
_cell.angle_gamma   90.00
#
_symmetry.space_group_name_H-M   'P 1'
#
loop_
_entity.id
_entity.type
_entity.pdbx_description
1 polymer ?
#
loop_
_entity_poly.entity_id
_entity_poly.type
_entity_poly.pdbx_seq_one_letter_code
_entity_poly.pdbx_strand_id
1 'polypeptide(L)'
;MKNKEYIKTDVVIVGSGVAGLFAALCLPKDKDVLIITKENTNECDSMLAQGGVCVLKDLNDFKCYFEDTMKAGHWENDPDSVKVMIESSQEVICTLIDLGVKFDTDKNGEYDYTREGAHRRNRILHHKDETGKEITATLLDIAKQKENITIVPRTTMIDFIEKDNVCQGIVCEDEYGEMGSIIARDIILATGGIGGLFLNSTNYPHITGDSFALAIKHGVELKDINYIQIHPTTLYSKKKGRRFLISESVRGEGAILLNEDGERFTDELQPRDVVTNAIVKEMRKYGTDHVYITLPTMNTEEAAKRFPNIFDACMEEGYDITKDRVPVTPAQHYMMGGVKTDLYGRTSMAHLYAAGETACNGVHGKNRLASNSLLESLVFAKRAADVIANDNSEKKEDYNEVDLSSYPAKEERQKEFKKLIMDEIKEKDKDFYDKWCNIQG
;
A
#
# COMPACT_ATOMS: atom_id res chain seq x y z
N MET A 1 24.53 -20.80 -28.59
CA MET A 1 24.53 -19.62 -27.73
C MET A 1 23.44 -18.69 -28.29
N LYS A 2 22.23 -18.72 -27.73
CA LYS A 2 21.19 -17.75 -28.09
C LYS A 2 21.63 -16.40 -27.55
N ASN A 3 21.55 -15.35 -28.38
CA ASN A 3 21.82 -13.97 -27.97
C ASN A 3 21.00 -13.65 -26.72
N LYS A 4 21.67 -13.24 -25.64
CA LYS A 4 21.02 -12.67 -24.47
C LYS A 4 20.40 -11.33 -24.93
N GLU A 5 19.10 -11.31 -25.23
CA GLU A 5 18.39 -10.06 -25.51
C GLU A 5 18.16 -9.35 -24.19
N TYR A 6 18.89 -8.26 -23.97
CA TYR A 6 18.60 -7.30 -22.90
C TYR A 6 17.47 -6.40 -23.38
N ILE A 7 16.42 -6.25 -22.58
CA ILE A 7 15.49 -5.13 -22.76
C ILE A 7 16.17 -3.88 -22.22
N LYS A 8 16.20 -2.80 -23.02
CA LYS A 8 16.73 -1.50 -22.59
C LYS A 8 15.60 -0.49 -22.55
N THR A 9 15.52 0.28 -21.48
CA THR A 9 14.55 1.35 -21.29
C THR A 9 15.19 2.51 -20.52
N ASP A 10 14.53 3.65 -20.42
CA ASP A 10 15.02 4.75 -19.58
C ASP A 10 14.70 4.50 -18.11
N VAL A 11 13.47 4.08 -17.82
CA VAL A 11 12.99 3.86 -16.46
C VAL A 11 12.27 2.52 -16.37
N VAL A 12 12.64 1.70 -15.36
CA VAL A 12 11.85 0.53 -14.96
C VAL A 12 11.07 0.87 -13.70
N ILE A 13 9.79 0.54 -13.71
CA ILE A 13 8.91 0.64 -12.54
C ILE A 13 8.45 -0.76 -12.16
N VAL A 14 8.69 -1.17 -10.93
CA VAL A 14 8.30 -2.49 -10.44
C VAL A 14 7.03 -2.35 -9.58
N GLY A 15 5.89 -2.71 -10.16
CA GLY A 15 4.57 -2.66 -9.54
C GLY A 15 3.59 -1.73 -10.26
N SER A 16 2.36 -2.23 -10.49
CA SER A 16 1.26 -1.52 -11.17
C SER A 16 0.21 -0.95 -10.20
N GLY A 17 0.59 -0.74 -8.93
CA GLY A 17 -0.22 -0.02 -7.96
C GLY A 17 -0.25 1.48 -8.24
N VAL A 18 -1.01 2.24 -7.43
CA VAL A 18 -1.18 3.69 -7.59
C VAL A 18 0.14 4.45 -7.67
N ALA A 19 1.15 4.07 -6.86
CA ALA A 19 2.47 4.71 -6.87
C ALA A 19 3.19 4.51 -8.20
N GLY A 20 3.28 3.28 -8.69
CA GLY A 20 3.96 2.96 -9.95
C GLY A 20 3.29 3.59 -11.17
N LEU A 21 1.96 3.50 -11.25
CA LEU A 21 1.19 4.11 -12.35
C LEU A 21 1.31 5.62 -12.36
N PHE A 22 1.20 6.27 -11.19
CA PHE A 22 1.29 7.72 -11.10
C PHE A 22 2.70 8.23 -11.38
N ALA A 23 3.75 7.52 -10.89
CA ALA A 23 5.13 7.82 -11.27
C ALA A 23 5.33 7.77 -12.79
N ALA A 24 4.85 6.71 -13.45
CA ALA A 24 4.95 6.57 -14.89
C ALA A 24 4.27 7.73 -15.66
N LEU A 25 3.09 8.15 -15.21
CA LEU A 25 2.34 9.25 -15.82
C LEU A 25 2.94 10.64 -15.57
N CYS A 26 3.74 10.79 -14.48
CA CYS A 26 4.47 12.02 -14.19
C CYS A 26 5.81 12.14 -14.96
N LEU A 27 6.33 11.04 -15.50
CA LEU A 27 7.56 11.07 -16.30
C LEU A 27 7.33 11.75 -17.66
N PRO A 28 8.35 12.44 -18.22
CA PRO A 28 8.28 13.06 -19.53
C PRO A 28 8.00 12.05 -20.66
N LYS A 29 7.32 12.50 -21.71
CA LYS A 29 6.94 11.65 -22.86
C LYS A 29 8.12 11.15 -23.71
N ASP A 30 9.27 11.77 -23.58
CA ASP A 30 10.53 11.37 -24.24
C ASP A 30 11.33 10.33 -23.45
N LYS A 31 10.81 9.87 -22.31
CA LYS A 31 11.37 8.77 -21.54
C LYS A 31 10.61 7.49 -21.85
N ASP A 32 11.31 6.45 -22.25
CA ASP A 32 10.76 5.11 -22.37
C ASP A 32 10.60 4.49 -20.98
N VAL A 33 9.37 4.13 -20.60
CA VAL A 33 9.01 3.58 -19.28
C VAL A 33 8.50 2.15 -19.42
N LEU A 34 9.12 1.24 -18.70
CA LEU A 34 8.66 -0.15 -18.61
C LEU A 34 8.13 -0.44 -17.21
N ILE A 35 6.85 -0.75 -17.11
CA ILE A 35 6.24 -1.22 -15.86
C ILE A 35 6.16 -2.73 -15.91
N ILE A 36 6.73 -3.42 -14.92
CA ILE A 36 6.51 -4.85 -14.70
C ILE A 36 5.65 -5.07 -13.46
N THR A 37 4.82 -6.11 -13.46
CA THR A 37 4.01 -6.49 -12.32
C THR A 37 3.89 -8.01 -12.19
N LYS A 38 3.98 -8.48 -10.94
CA LYS A 38 4.06 -9.90 -10.56
C LYS A 38 2.84 -10.71 -10.98
N GLU A 39 1.67 -10.08 -10.95
CA GLU A 39 0.38 -10.67 -11.37
C GLU A 39 -0.28 -9.81 -12.44
N ASN A 40 -1.59 -9.93 -12.64
CA ASN A 40 -2.33 -9.07 -13.56
C ASN A 40 -2.28 -7.60 -13.11
N THR A 41 -2.39 -6.67 -14.04
CA THR A 41 -2.21 -5.23 -13.80
C THR A 41 -3.20 -4.62 -12.80
N ASN A 42 -4.34 -5.26 -12.57
CA ASN A 42 -5.37 -4.84 -11.63
C ASN A 42 -5.34 -5.61 -10.28
N GLU A 43 -4.41 -6.55 -10.12
CA GLU A 43 -4.25 -7.33 -8.87
C GLU A 43 -3.21 -6.67 -7.97
N CYS A 44 -3.54 -5.49 -7.45
CA CYS A 44 -2.72 -4.73 -6.51
C CYS A 44 -3.56 -4.20 -5.35
N ASP A 45 -2.94 -3.99 -4.19
CA ASP A 45 -3.65 -3.55 -2.98
C ASP A 45 -4.27 -2.16 -3.12
N SER A 46 -3.75 -1.31 -4.02
CA SER A 46 -4.37 -0.02 -4.33
C SER A 46 -5.79 -0.16 -4.86
N MET A 47 -6.08 -1.20 -5.66
CA MET A 47 -7.44 -1.52 -6.14
C MET A 47 -8.40 -1.90 -5.01
N LEU A 48 -7.88 -2.33 -3.87
CA LEU A 48 -8.67 -2.82 -2.73
C LEU A 48 -8.97 -1.71 -1.71
N ALA A 49 -8.40 -0.51 -1.86
CA ALA A 49 -8.56 0.56 -0.88
C ALA A 49 -10.00 1.11 -0.91
N GLN A 50 -10.72 0.87 0.20
CA GLN A 50 -12.14 1.18 0.32
C GLN A 50 -12.41 2.60 0.84
N GLY A 51 -11.54 3.14 1.71
CA GLY A 51 -11.73 4.40 2.40
C GLY A 51 -11.72 5.59 1.46
N GLY A 52 -10.68 6.40 1.52
CA GLY A 52 -10.55 7.57 0.68
C GLY A 52 -9.10 8.04 0.56
N VAL A 53 -8.95 9.26 0.09
CA VAL A 53 -7.67 9.97 0.01
C VAL A 53 -7.79 11.30 0.76
N CYS A 54 -6.86 11.55 1.68
CA CYS A 54 -6.81 12.80 2.41
C CYS A 54 -6.37 13.96 1.50
N VAL A 55 -6.88 15.17 1.79
CA VAL A 55 -6.43 16.39 1.14
C VAL A 55 -6.48 17.56 2.12
N LEU A 56 -5.55 18.49 1.99
CA LEU A 56 -5.60 19.77 2.70
C LEU A 56 -6.74 20.63 2.12
N LYS A 57 -7.88 20.63 2.77
CA LYS A 57 -9.07 21.35 2.28
C LYS A 57 -8.85 22.86 2.21
N ASP A 58 -8.27 23.43 3.26
CA ASP A 58 -7.90 24.84 3.36
C ASP A 58 -6.70 25.02 4.31
N LEU A 59 -6.05 26.17 4.25
CA LEU A 59 -4.84 26.45 5.07
C LEU A 59 -5.11 26.39 6.58
N ASN A 60 -6.35 26.62 7.04
CA ASN A 60 -6.71 26.54 8.46
C ASN A 60 -6.76 25.09 8.96
N ASP A 61 -6.84 24.11 8.04
CA ASP A 61 -6.79 22.69 8.39
C ASP A 61 -5.36 22.15 8.52
N PHE A 62 -4.33 22.83 8.01
CA PHE A 62 -2.96 22.33 8.00
C PHE A 62 -2.48 21.88 9.39
N LYS A 63 -2.61 22.75 10.40
CA LYS A 63 -2.17 22.42 11.75
C LYS A 63 -2.91 21.21 12.32
N CYS A 64 -4.21 21.15 12.10
CA CYS A 64 -5.05 20.04 12.58
C CYS A 64 -4.68 18.73 11.89
N TYR A 65 -4.48 18.76 10.57
CA TYR A 65 -4.12 17.58 9.78
C TYR A 65 -2.71 17.07 10.14
N PHE A 66 -1.75 18.00 10.29
CA PHE A 66 -0.39 17.67 10.74
C PHE A 66 -0.40 17.00 12.12
N GLU A 67 -1.08 17.60 13.10
CA GLU A 67 -1.18 17.05 14.46
C GLU A 67 -1.90 15.69 14.48
N ASP A 68 -2.97 15.50 13.70
CA ASP A 68 -3.70 14.24 13.59
C ASP A 68 -2.76 13.14 13.05
N THR A 69 -1.97 13.45 12.01
CA THR A 69 -1.00 12.52 11.41
C THR A 69 0.12 12.16 12.40
N MET A 70 0.73 13.16 13.04
CA MET A 70 1.79 12.96 14.02
C MET A 70 1.33 12.15 15.23
N LYS A 71 0.14 12.47 15.74
CA LYS A 71 -0.46 11.75 16.88
C LYS A 71 -0.78 10.30 16.54
N ALA A 72 -1.34 10.04 15.35
CA ALA A 72 -1.62 8.69 14.89
C ALA A 72 -0.36 7.85 14.75
N GLY A 73 0.74 8.45 14.28
CA GLY A 73 2.05 7.82 14.17
C GLY A 73 2.87 7.76 15.46
N HIS A 74 2.24 8.07 16.61
CA HIS A 74 2.88 8.11 17.94
C HIS A 74 4.05 9.10 18.05
N TRP A 75 4.04 10.17 17.23
CA TRP A 75 5.11 11.16 17.14
C TRP A 75 6.47 10.58 16.67
N GLU A 76 6.45 9.38 16.09
CA GLU A 76 7.61 8.74 15.47
C GLU A 76 7.69 9.00 13.95
N ASN A 77 6.81 9.89 13.45
CA ASN A 77 6.82 10.35 12.07
C ASN A 77 8.01 11.28 11.82
N ASP A 78 8.45 11.36 10.56
CA ASP A 78 9.30 12.43 10.08
C ASP A 78 8.45 13.69 9.81
N PRO A 79 8.65 14.80 10.56
CA PRO A 79 7.80 15.99 10.42
C PRO A 79 7.91 16.65 9.04
N ASP A 80 9.07 16.59 8.38
CA ASP A 80 9.26 17.18 7.06
C ASP A 80 8.54 16.38 6.00
N SER A 81 8.55 15.05 6.10
CA SER A 81 7.78 14.16 5.23
C SER A 81 6.28 14.38 5.37
N VAL A 82 5.78 14.49 6.60
CA VAL A 82 4.36 14.79 6.87
C VAL A 82 3.96 16.14 6.28
N LYS A 83 4.80 17.17 6.48
CA LYS A 83 4.57 18.51 5.93
C LYS A 83 4.50 18.47 4.40
N VAL A 84 5.48 17.84 3.75
CA VAL A 84 5.53 17.70 2.29
C VAL A 84 4.29 16.99 1.76
N MET A 85 3.88 15.89 2.38
CA MET A 85 2.67 15.18 1.98
C MET A 85 1.43 16.08 2.03
N ILE A 86 1.23 16.81 3.13
CA ILE A 86 0.06 17.66 3.32
C ILE A 86 0.05 18.85 2.34
N GLU A 87 1.19 19.56 2.21
CA GLU A 87 1.30 20.71 1.33
C GLU A 87 1.13 20.37 -0.16
N SER A 88 1.56 19.18 -0.57
CA SER A 88 1.43 18.71 -1.95
C SER A 88 0.06 18.12 -2.28
N SER A 89 -0.80 17.92 -1.28
CA SER A 89 -2.05 17.15 -1.44
C SER A 89 -3.02 17.78 -2.45
N GLN A 90 -3.18 19.11 -2.44
CA GLN A 90 -4.09 19.80 -3.36
C GLN A 90 -3.65 19.66 -4.81
N GLU A 91 -2.35 19.83 -5.10
CA GLU A 91 -1.80 19.66 -6.45
C GLU A 91 -2.05 18.24 -6.98
N VAL A 92 -1.78 17.23 -6.14
CA VAL A 92 -1.97 15.82 -6.51
C VAL A 92 -3.44 15.51 -6.77
N ILE A 93 -4.35 15.98 -5.92
CA ILE A 93 -5.79 15.76 -6.12
C ILE A 93 -6.29 16.47 -7.38
N CYS A 94 -5.86 17.71 -7.65
CA CYS A 94 -6.19 18.39 -8.90
C CYS A 94 -5.70 17.59 -10.12
N THR A 95 -4.48 17.07 -10.06
CA THR A 95 -3.94 16.21 -11.13
C THR A 95 -4.80 14.96 -11.35
N LEU A 96 -5.25 14.28 -10.28
CA LEU A 96 -6.14 13.12 -10.42
C LEU A 96 -7.48 13.48 -11.08
N ILE A 97 -8.07 14.62 -10.69
CA ILE A 97 -9.31 15.13 -11.29
C ILE A 97 -9.13 15.45 -12.77
N ASP A 98 -8.04 16.11 -13.13
CA ASP A 98 -7.68 16.44 -14.52
C ASP A 98 -7.46 15.17 -15.37
N LEU A 99 -6.98 14.10 -14.75
CA LEU A 99 -6.86 12.77 -15.33
C LEU A 99 -8.21 12.01 -15.40
N GLY A 100 -9.29 12.56 -14.86
CA GLY A 100 -10.63 12.00 -14.96
C GLY A 100 -11.08 11.13 -13.79
N VAL A 101 -10.31 11.07 -12.68
CA VAL A 101 -10.74 10.41 -11.45
C VAL A 101 -11.97 11.10 -10.88
N LYS A 102 -12.97 10.34 -10.48
CA LYS A 102 -14.24 10.84 -9.97
C LYS A 102 -14.32 10.64 -8.46
N PHE A 103 -14.61 11.73 -7.76
CA PHE A 103 -14.95 11.69 -6.34
C PHE A 103 -16.45 11.97 -6.15
N ASP A 104 -17.01 11.44 -5.08
CA ASP A 104 -18.42 11.67 -4.74
C ASP A 104 -18.67 13.15 -4.43
N THR A 105 -19.86 13.61 -4.78
CA THR A 105 -20.32 14.99 -4.56
C THR A 105 -21.63 15.02 -3.77
N ASP A 106 -21.84 16.09 -3.04
CA ASP A 106 -23.10 16.35 -2.34
C ASP A 106 -24.21 16.74 -3.33
N LYS A 107 -25.41 17.01 -2.80
CA LYS A 107 -26.58 17.43 -3.58
C LYS A 107 -26.42 18.77 -4.32
N ASN A 108 -25.42 19.57 -3.97
CA ASN A 108 -25.10 20.85 -4.60
C ASN A 108 -24.00 20.72 -5.67
N GLY A 109 -23.44 19.52 -5.84
CA GLY A 109 -22.32 19.27 -6.74
C GLY A 109 -20.94 19.58 -6.17
N GLU A 110 -20.85 19.92 -4.87
CA GLU A 110 -19.59 20.13 -4.18
C GLU A 110 -19.03 18.78 -3.70
N TYR A 111 -17.69 18.64 -3.61
CA TYR A 111 -17.07 17.40 -3.14
C TYR A 111 -17.54 17.02 -1.74
N ASP A 112 -17.96 15.78 -1.59
CA ASP A 112 -18.38 15.22 -0.31
C ASP A 112 -17.17 14.75 0.50
N TYR A 113 -16.85 15.50 1.56
CA TYR A 113 -15.73 15.20 2.44
C TYR A 113 -16.19 14.42 3.66
N THR A 114 -15.61 13.26 3.86
CA THR A 114 -15.83 12.44 5.06
C THR A 114 -14.63 12.47 6.02
N ARG A 115 -14.77 11.81 7.15
CA ARG A 115 -13.70 11.56 8.10
C ARG A 115 -13.70 10.10 8.55
N GLU A 116 -12.54 9.62 8.93
CA GLU A 116 -12.34 8.30 9.55
C GLU A 116 -11.80 8.48 10.98
N GLY A 117 -11.55 7.36 11.66
CA GLY A 117 -11.00 7.37 13.02
C GLY A 117 -9.72 8.19 13.14
N ALA A 118 -9.51 8.80 14.28
CA ALA A 118 -8.40 9.70 14.60
C ALA A 118 -8.33 11.01 13.81
N HIS A 119 -9.22 11.26 12.85
CA HIS A 119 -9.37 12.57 12.21
C HIS A 119 -10.29 13.49 13.00
N ARG A 120 -9.87 14.74 13.22
CA ARG A 120 -10.68 15.77 13.87
C ARG A 120 -11.57 16.57 12.90
N ARG A 121 -11.28 16.50 11.56
CA ARG A 121 -12.01 17.23 10.51
C ARG A 121 -12.29 16.36 9.31
N ASN A 122 -13.35 16.72 8.55
CA ASN A 122 -13.67 16.10 7.28
C ASN A 122 -12.70 16.62 6.22
N ARG A 123 -11.79 15.75 5.73
CA ARG A 123 -10.78 16.05 4.71
C ARG A 123 -10.52 14.92 3.74
N ILE A 124 -11.35 13.88 3.77
CA ILE A 124 -11.16 12.67 2.99
C ILE A 124 -12.12 12.70 1.81
N LEU A 125 -11.58 12.74 0.60
CA LEU A 125 -12.32 12.51 -0.63
C LEU A 125 -12.49 11.02 -0.85
N HIS A 126 -13.64 10.62 -1.38
CA HIS A 126 -13.95 9.20 -1.59
C HIS A 126 -14.80 8.99 -2.85
N HIS A 127 -14.82 7.75 -3.32
CA HIS A 127 -15.77 7.25 -4.30
C HIS A 127 -16.41 6.01 -3.72
N LYS A 128 -17.62 6.15 -3.14
CA LYS A 128 -18.31 5.08 -2.39
C LYS A 128 -17.35 4.40 -1.38
N ASP A 129 -17.22 3.06 -1.47
CA ASP A 129 -16.23 2.23 -0.75
C ASP A 129 -15.24 1.56 -1.72
N GLU A 130 -14.91 2.21 -2.86
CA GLU A 130 -14.01 1.72 -3.90
C GLU A 130 -13.06 2.81 -4.44
N THR A 131 -12.69 3.77 -3.58
CA THR A 131 -11.86 4.93 -3.96
C THR A 131 -10.53 4.52 -4.60
N GLY A 132 -9.87 3.52 -4.05
CA GLY A 132 -8.61 3.02 -4.60
C GLY A 132 -8.77 2.41 -5.99
N LYS A 133 -9.88 1.69 -6.22
CA LYS A 133 -10.22 1.12 -7.54
C LYS A 133 -10.46 2.24 -8.55
N GLU A 134 -11.25 3.26 -8.21
CA GLU A 134 -11.52 4.41 -9.08
C GLU A 134 -10.22 5.10 -9.51
N ILE A 135 -9.34 5.42 -8.55
CA ILE A 135 -8.05 6.06 -8.83
C ILE A 135 -7.16 5.15 -9.68
N THR A 136 -6.94 3.91 -9.22
CA THR A 136 -5.96 3.01 -9.85
C THR A 136 -6.39 2.57 -11.25
N ALA A 137 -7.69 2.27 -11.46
CA ALA A 137 -8.21 1.89 -12.77
C ALA A 137 -8.09 3.05 -13.78
N THR A 138 -8.46 4.27 -13.37
CA THR A 138 -8.32 5.46 -14.20
C THR A 138 -6.86 5.68 -14.62
N LEU A 139 -5.91 5.63 -13.68
CA LEU A 139 -4.48 5.76 -13.97
C LEU A 139 -3.97 4.65 -14.91
N LEU A 140 -4.40 3.40 -14.69
CA LEU A 140 -4.03 2.26 -15.52
C LEU A 140 -4.55 2.41 -16.97
N ASP A 141 -5.79 2.84 -17.13
CA ASP A 141 -6.38 3.02 -18.45
C ASP A 141 -5.68 4.15 -19.24
N ILE A 142 -5.26 5.21 -18.56
CA ILE A 142 -4.46 6.29 -19.17
C ILE A 142 -3.06 5.79 -19.49
N ALA A 143 -2.39 5.08 -18.60
CA ALA A 143 -1.04 4.57 -18.82
C ALA A 143 -0.99 3.64 -20.05
N LYS A 144 -2.00 2.78 -20.24
CA LYS A 144 -2.12 1.90 -21.42
C LYS A 144 -2.27 2.66 -22.75
N GLN A 145 -2.68 3.92 -22.72
CA GLN A 145 -2.86 4.75 -23.92
C GLN A 145 -1.62 5.59 -24.25
N LYS A 146 -0.58 5.58 -23.39
CA LYS A 146 0.66 6.31 -23.64
C LYS A 146 1.63 5.48 -24.46
N GLU A 147 2.12 6.05 -25.57
CA GLU A 147 3.06 5.37 -26.47
C GLU A 147 4.42 5.06 -25.82
N ASN A 148 4.83 5.88 -24.86
CA ASN A 148 6.10 5.73 -24.14
C ASN A 148 6.01 4.86 -22.89
N ILE A 149 4.86 4.29 -22.56
CA ILE A 149 4.68 3.41 -21.39
C ILE A 149 4.32 2.00 -21.85
N THR A 150 5.17 1.04 -21.55
CA THR A 150 4.89 -0.39 -21.75
C THR A 150 4.62 -1.06 -20.44
N ILE A 151 3.55 -1.86 -20.34
CA ILE A 151 3.19 -2.59 -19.12
C ILE A 151 3.25 -4.10 -19.39
N VAL A 152 4.07 -4.80 -18.63
CA VAL A 152 4.28 -6.26 -18.75
C VAL A 152 3.78 -6.94 -17.47
N PRO A 153 2.62 -7.58 -17.52
CA PRO A 153 2.08 -8.35 -16.40
C PRO A 153 2.81 -9.70 -16.24
N ARG A 154 2.59 -10.36 -15.09
CA ARG A 154 3.11 -11.70 -14.76
C ARG A 154 4.62 -11.82 -14.89
N THR A 155 5.32 -10.73 -14.55
CA THR A 155 6.77 -10.63 -14.57
C THR A 155 7.25 -10.20 -13.20
N THR A 156 8.02 -11.07 -12.54
CA THR A 156 8.50 -10.88 -11.17
C THR A 156 9.95 -10.40 -11.20
N MET A 157 10.26 -9.30 -10.54
CA MET A 157 11.64 -8.91 -10.22
C MET A 157 12.24 -9.93 -9.25
N ILE A 158 13.42 -10.46 -9.56
CA ILE A 158 14.09 -11.47 -8.73
C ILE A 158 15.45 -11.04 -8.22
N ASP A 159 16.05 -10.00 -8.83
CA ASP A 159 17.29 -9.41 -8.33
C ASP A 159 17.55 -8.01 -8.90
N PHE A 160 18.48 -7.24 -8.29
CA PHE A 160 19.05 -6.02 -8.85
C PHE A 160 20.30 -6.34 -9.69
N ILE A 161 20.49 -5.59 -10.77
CA ILE A 161 21.77 -5.54 -11.47
C ILE A 161 22.49 -4.29 -10.94
N GLU A 162 23.56 -4.49 -10.16
CA GLU A 162 24.25 -3.40 -9.50
C GLU A 162 25.76 -3.45 -9.70
N LYS A 163 26.41 -2.30 -9.64
CA LYS A 163 27.86 -2.15 -9.64
C LYS A 163 28.25 -0.91 -8.84
N ASP A 164 29.12 -1.10 -7.86
CA ASP A 164 29.64 0.01 -7.03
C ASP A 164 28.55 0.84 -6.35
N ASN A 165 27.51 0.18 -5.81
CA ASN A 165 26.33 0.79 -5.20
C ASN A 165 25.49 1.68 -6.18
N VAL A 166 25.50 1.31 -7.46
CA VAL A 166 24.70 1.95 -8.52
C VAL A 166 23.79 0.88 -9.14
N CYS A 167 22.48 1.05 -9.05
CA CYS A 167 21.53 0.18 -9.73
C CYS A 167 21.57 0.47 -11.23
N GLN A 168 21.72 -0.58 -12.04
CA GLN A 168 21.83 -0.51 -13.50
C GLN A 168 20.66 -1.21 -14.21
N GLY A 169 19.81 -1.90 -13.46
CA GLY A 169 18.70 -2.66 -13.98
C GLY A 169 18.21 -3.72 -12.99
N ILE A 170 17.41 -4.63 -13.49
CA ILE A 170 16.85 -5.74 -12.72
C ILE A 170 16.94 -7.05 -13.49
N VAL A 171 16.96 -8.15 -12.74
CA VAL A 171 16.68 -9.50 -13.26
C VAL A 171 15.22 -9.80 -12.98
N CYS A 172 14.53 -10.36 -13.96
CA CYS A 172 13.13 -10.74 -13.84
C CYS A 172 12.88 -12.16 -14.33
N GLU A 173 11.77 -12.73 -13.91
CA GLU A 173 11.26 -14.04 -14.31
C GLU A 173 9.80 -13.90 -14.72
N ASP A 174 9.43 -14.45 -15.86
CA ASP A 174 8.05 -14.46 -16.35
C ASP A 174 7.20 -15.61 -15.75
N GLU A 175 5.94 -15.70 -16.16
CA GLU A 175 5.02 -16.75 -15.70
C GLU A 175 5.42 -18.18 -16.09
N TYR A 176 6.29 -18.32 -17.10
CA TYR A 176 6.80 -19.62 -17.60
C TYR A 176 8.12 -20.01 -16.94
N GLY A 177 8.69 -19.16 -16.08
CA GLY A 177 9.99 -19.37 -15.44
C GLY A 177 11.18 -18.96 -16.33
N GLU A 178 10.93 -18.28 -17.44
CA GLU A 178 11.99 -17.74 -18.29
C GLU A 178 12.58 -16.47 -17.65
N MET A 179 13.89 -16.48 -17.45
CA MET A 179 14.60 -15.36 -16.83
C MET A 179 15.16 -14.40 -17.88
N GLY A 180 15.10 -13.10 -17.57
CA GLY A 180 15.65 -12.05 -18.41
C GLY A 180 16.24 -10.90 -17.59
N SER A 181 16.99 -10.04 -18.28
CA SER A 181 17.57 -8.83 -17.72
C SER A 181 16.95 -7.59 -18.37
N ILE A 182 16.57 -6.61 -17.55
CA ILE A 182 16.10 -5.30 -18.00
C ILE A 182 17.11 -4.27 -17.51
N ILE A 183 17.77 -3.63 -18.46
CA ILE A 183 18.74 -2.57 -18.19
C ILE A 183 18.02 -1.23 -18.27
N ALA A 184 18.14 -0.45 -17.21
CA ALA A 184 17.54 0.88 -17.14
C ALA A 184 18.48 1.84 -16.44
N ARG A 185 18.30 3.14 -16.74
CA ARG A 185 19.02 4.17 -16.02
C ARG A 185 18.52 4.33 -14.60
N ASP A 186 17.20 4.33 -14.41
CA ASP A 186 16.56 4.54 -13.13
C ASP A 186 15.52 3.45 -12.87
N ILE A 187 15.44 2.99 -11.63
CA ILE A 187 14.52 1.96 -11.18
C ILE A 187 13.65 2.51 -10.05
N ILE A 188 12.32 2.38 -10.18
CA ILE A 188 11.37 2.75 -9.12
C ILE A 188 10.74 1.48 -8.55
N LEU A 189 10.95 1.22 -7.28
CA LEU A 189 10.29 0.16 -6.53
C LEU A 189 8.93 0.66 -6.03
N ALA A 190 7.85 0.05 -6.53
CA ALA A 190 6.46 0.32 -6.15
C ALA A 190 5.71 -1.00 -5.87
N THR A 191 6.39 -1.94 -5.20
CA THR A 191 6.03 -3.35 -5.07
C THR A 191 5.03 -3.64 -3.96
N GLY A 192 4.58 -2.63 -3.23
CA GLY A 192 3.72 -2.79 -2.06
C GLY A 192 4.47 -3.32 -0.83
N GLY A 193 3.71 -3.88 0.11
CA GLY A 193 4.22 -4.33 1.40
C GLY A 193 4.55 -5.83 1.47
N ILE A 194 4.17 -6.45 2.61
CA ILE A 194 4.52 -7.83 2.96
C ILE A 194 3.29 -8.69 3.35
N GLY A 195 2.08 -8.22 3.04
CA GLY A 195 0.84 -8.83 3.57
C GLY A 195 0.64 -10.28 3.21
N GLY A 196 1.15 -10.73 2.05
CA GLY A 196 1.11 -12.12 1.62
C GLY A 196 1.93 -13.09 2.49
N LEU A 197 2.79 -12.57 3.37
CA LEU A 197 3.55 -13.38 4.33
C LEU A 197 2.75 -13.71 5.60
N PHE A 198 1.59 -13.06 5.82
CA PHE A 198 0.76 -13.22 7.02
C PHE A 198 -0.41 -14.18 6.77
N LEU A 199 -0.75 -14.98 7.76
CA LEU A 199 -1.90 -15.90 7.69
C LEU A 199 -3.22 -15.15 7.52
N ASN A 200 -3.39 -14.04 8.26
CA ASN A 200 -4.55 -13.16 8.16
C ASN A 200 -4.10 -11.79 7.63
N SER A 201 -4.48 -11.49 6.41
CA SER A 201 -4.13 -10.24 5.73
C SER A 201 -5.26 -9.75 4.85
N THR A 202 -5.37 -8.43 4.70
CA THR A 202 -6.26 -7.79 3.72
C THR A 202 -5.61 -7.66 2.35
N ASN A 203 -4.30 -7.92 2.24
CA ASN A 203 -3.52 -7.77 1.03
C ASN A 203 -3.62 -9.01 0.12
N TYR A 204 -3.27 -8.83 -1.15
CA TYR A 204 -3.13 -9.97 -2.06
C TYR A 204 -2.02 -10.92 -1.60
N PRO A 205 -2.18 -12.26 -1.74
CA PRO A 205 -1.18 -13.24 -1.29
C PRO A 205 0.18 -13.14 -1.98
N HIS A 206 0.22 -12.58 -3.19
CA HIS A 206 1.47 -12.41 -3.94
C HIS A 206 2.30 -11.19 -3.51
N ILE A 207 1.78 -10.33 -2.65
CA ILE A 207 2.52 -9.18 -2.08
C ILE A 207 3.40 -9.69 -0.94
N THR A 208 4.61 -10.13 -1.27
CA THR A 208 5.51 -10.89 -0.39
C THR A 208 6.79 -10.15 0.00
N GLY A 209 6.89 -8.85 -0.31
CA GLY A 209 8.01 -8.03 0.13
C GLY A 209 9.33 -8.30 -0.59
N ASP A 210 9.29 -8.73 -1.84
CA ASP A 210 10.48 -9.11 -2.60
C ASP A 210 11.54 -7.98 -2.62
N SER A 211 11.11 -6.71 -2.74
CA SER A 211 12.02 -5.55 -2.67
C SER A 211 12.74 -5.41 -1.33
N PHE A 212 12.11 -5.80 -0.21
CA PHE A 212 12.75 -5.76 1.10
C PHE A 212 13.82 -6.85 1.23
N ALA A 213 13.52 -8.06 0.74
CA ALA A 213 14.52 -9.14 0.72
C ALA A 213 15.72 -8.76 -0.15
N LEU A 214 15.48 -8.17 -1.32
CA LEU A 214 16.54 -7.70 -2.20
C LEU A 214 17.32 -6.53 -1.59
N ALA A 215 16.65 -5.60 -0.91
CA ALA A 215 17.32 -4.53 -0.18
C ALA A 215 18.29 -5.08 0.89
N ILE A 216 17.87 -6.11 1.65
CA ILE A 216 18.73 -6.79 2.62
C ILE A 216 19.94 -7.43 1.92
N LYS A 217 19.72 -8.14 0.81
CA LYS A 217 20.79 -8.84 0.07
C LYS A 217 21.84 -7.89 -0.50
N HIS A 218 21.41 -6.72 -0.97
CA HIS A 218 22.29 -5.72 -1.61
C HIS A 218 22.72 -4.57 -0.68
N GLY A 219 22.40 -4.65 0.62
CA GLY A 219 22.79 -3.63 1.58
C GLY A 219 22.09 -2.28 1.38
N VAL A 220 20.94 -2.24 0.73
CA VAL A 220 20.09 -1.05 0.65
C VAL A 220 19.44 -0.82 2.00
N GLU A 221 19.50 0.41 2.51
CA GLU A 221 18.99 0.72 3.84
C GLU A 221 17.47 0.49 3.97
N LEU A 222 17.09 -0.29 4.99
CA LEU A 222 15.71 -0.41 5.46
C LEU A 222 15.50 0.46 6.71
N LYS A 223 14.26 0.92 6.91
CA LYS A 223 13.85 1.64 8.11
C LYS A 223 12.54 1.08 8.64
N ASP A 224 12.43 0.94 9.95
CA ASP A 224 11.22 0.60 10.69
C ASP A 224 10.49 -0.67 10.14
N ILE A 225 11.26 -1.69 9.71
CA ILE A 225 10.73 -2.93 9.07
C ILE A 225 9.70 -3.66 9.94
N ASN A 226 9.69 -3.43 11.25
CA ASN A 226 8.74 -3.95 12.22
C ASN A 226 7.48 -3.08 12.37
N TYR A 227 7.39 -1.91 11.72
CA TYR A 227 6.20 -1.06 11.77
C TYR A 227 5.16 -1.55 10.78
N ILE A 228 4.30 -2.44 11.26
CA ILE A 228 3.27 -3.13 10.48
C ILE A 228 1.92 -2.87 11.16
N GLN A 229 0.98 -2.30 10.43
CA GLN A 229 -0.35 -1.98 10.93
C GLN A 229 -1.26 -3.20 10.84
N ILE A 230 -1.89 -3.51 11.97
CA ILE A 230 -3.00 -4.46 12.04
C ILE A 230 -4.31 -3.68 11.97
N HIS A 231 -5.15 -3.99 11.00
CA HIS A 231 -6.49 -3.41 10.91
C HIS A 231 -7.44 -4.12 11.88
N PRO A 232 -8.21 -3.39 12.68
CA PRO A 232 -9.07 -3.99 13.71
C PRO A 232 -10.24 -4.81 13.14
N THR A 233 -10.80 -4.39 12.00
CA THR A 233 -12.07 -4.93 11.50
C THR A 233 -11.94 -5.50 10.09
N THR A 234 -11.70 -6.81 10.01
CA THR A 234 -11.86 -7.59 8.77
C THR A 234 -12.96 -8.62 8.98
N LEU A 235 -13.71 -8.92 7.95
CA LEU A 235 -14.80 -9.92 8.00
C LEU A 235 -14.20 -11.26 8.40
N TYR A 236 -14.67 -11.81 9.52
CA TYR A 236 -14.26 -13.12 9.97
C TYR A 236 -14.91 -14.21 9.13
N SER A 237 -14.09 -15.08 8.56
CA SER A 237 -14.56 -16.26 7.82
C SER A 237 -13.60 -17.43 8.08
N LYS A 238 -14.14 -18.65 8.09
CA LYS A 238 -13.37 -19.89 8.16
C LYS A 238 -12.70 -20.24 6.83
N LYS A 239 -13.05 -19.56 5.74
CA LYS A 239 -12.44 -19.72 4.42
C LYS A 239 -11.00 -19.25 4.46
N LYS A 240 -10.09 -20.00 3.82
CA LYS A 240 -8.68 -19.58 3.65
C LYS A 240 -8.60 -18.49 2.58
N GLY A 241 -7.60 -17.61 2.71
CA GLY A 241 -7.32 -16.58 1.74
C GLY A 241 -7.33 -15.18 2.34
N ARG A 242 -7.38 -14.18 1.47
CA ARG A 242 -7.41 -12.77 1.83
C ARG A 242 -8.64 -12.44 2.67
N ARG A 243 -8.43 -11.71 3.77
CA ARG A 243 -9.54 -11.21 4.60
C ARG A 243 -10.19 -10.02 3.94
N PHE A 244 -11.52 -10.02 3.87
CA PHE A 244 -12.26 -8.87 3.36
C PHE A 244 -12.21 -7.73 4.38
N LEU A 245 -11.82 -6.53 3.94
CA LEU A 245 -11.74 -5.36 4.80
C LEU A 245 -13.16 -4.80 5.05
N ILE A 246 -13.54 -4.62 6.32
CA ILE A 246 -14.62 -3.72 6.71
C ILE A 246 -13.95 -2.40 7.09
N SER A 247 -14.03 -1.43 6.19
CA SER A 247 -13.31 -0.16 6.25
C SER A 247 -13.58 0.62 7.54
N GLU A 248 -12.64 1.43 7.92
CA GLU A 248 -12.76 2.37 9.03
C GLU A 248 -13.85 3.42 8.79
N SER A 249 -14.16 3.74 7.54
CA SER A 249 -15.26 4.64 7.18
C SER A 249 -16.62 4.16 7.71
N VAL A 250 -16.85 2.84 7.79
CA VAL A 250 -18.06 2.27 8.40
C VAL A 250 -18.17 2.66 9.88
N ARG A 251 -17.03 2.64 10.61
CA ARG A 251 -16.97 3.12 12.00
C ARG A 251 -17.13 4.65 12.09
N GLY A 252 -16.59 5.37 11.12
CA GLY A 252 -16.78 6.82 10.96
C GLY A 252 -18.24 7.23 10.78
N GLU A 253 -19.04 6.39 10.12
CA GLU A 253 -20.48 6.57 9.89
C GLU A 253 -21.34 6.00 11.04
N GLY A 254 -20.73 5.54 12.14
CA GLY A 254 -21.43 5.17 13.38
C GLY A 254 -21.58 3.68 13.65
N ALA A 255 -20.83 2.82 12.98
CA ALA A 255 -20.78 1.43 13.37
C ALA A 255 -20.13 1.26 14.75
N ILE A 256 -20.64 0.31 15.52
CA ILE A 256 -20.19 -0.01 16.88
C ILE A 256 -19.65 -1.44 16.96
N LEU A 257 -18.68 -1.63 17.87
CA LEU A 257 -18.07 -2.92 18.18
C LEU A 257 -18.70 -3.52 19.43
N LEU A 258 -19.08 -4.78 19.31
CA LEU A 258 -19.76 -5.54 20.36
C LEU A 258 -18.94 -6.79 20.73
N ASN A 259 -18.89 -7.10 22.03
CA ASN A 259 -18.35 -8.35 22.53
C ASN A 259 -19.38 -9.51 22.41
N GLU A 260 -19.04 -10.69 22.95
CA GLU A 260 -19.90 -11.88 22.91
C GLU A 260 -21.24 -11.67 23.64
N ASP A 261 -21.24 -10.89 24.70
CA ASP A 261 -22.45 -10.51 25.46
C ASP A 261 -23.32 -9.44 24.75
N GLY A 262 -22.84 -8.87 23.62
CA GLY A 262 -23.51 -7.79 22.90
C GLY A 262 -23.28 -6.41 23.50
N GLU A 263 -22.25 -6.24 24.32
CA GLU A 263 -21.89 -4.96 24.95
C GLU A 263 -20.82 -4.25 24.15
N ARG A 264 -20.94 -2.92 24.02
CA ARG A 264 -19.92 -2.06 23.45
C ARG A 264 -18.74 -1.95 24.42
N PHE A 265 -17.50 -2.20 23.94
CA PHE A 265 -16.33 -2.31 24.80
C PHE A 265 -15.21 -1.31 24.52
N THR A 266 -15.34 -0.51 23.47
CA THR A 266 -14.32 0.49 23.09
C THR A 266 -14.96 1.70 22.38
N ASP A 267 -14.19 2.79 22.25
CA ASP A 267 -14.50 3.88 21.33
C ASP A 267 -13.87 3.52 19.96
N GLU A 268 -14.72 3.30 18.98
CA GLU A 268 -14.36 2.80 17.64
C GLU A 268 -13.57 3.82 16.80
N LEU A 269 -13.55 5.09 17.20
CA LEU A 269 -12.84 6.17 16.50
C LEU A 269 -11.42 6.42 17.05
N GLN A 270 -10.98 5.61 18.04
CA GLN A 270 -9.59 5.61 18.48
C GLN A 270 -8.65 5.11 17.35
N PRO A 271 -7.33 5.39 17.44
CA PRO A 271 -6.34 4.85 16.52
C PRO A 271 -6.44 3.32 16.38
N ARG A 272 -6.09 2.80 15.21
CA ARG A 272 -6.25 1.38 14.84
C ARG A 272 -5.61 0.40 15.81
N ASP A 273 -4.42 0.71 16.28
CA ASP A 273 -3.69 -0.11 17.25
C ASP A 273 -4.41 -0.18 18.61
N VAL A 274 -5.02 0.92 19.06
CA VAL A 274 -5.83 0.98 20.28
C VAL A 274 -7.06 0.09 20.15
N VAL A 275 -7.81 0.24 19.05
CA VAL A 275 -9.01 -0.58 18.77
C VAL A 275 -8.64 -2.05 18.59
N THR A 276 -7.55 -2.35 17.86
CA THR A 276 -7.03 -3.72 17.70
C THR A 276 -6.72 -4.38 19.04
N ASN A 277 -6.04 -3.64 19.96
CA ASN A 277 -5.70 -4.16 21.26
C ASN A 277 -6.95 -4.40 22.13
N ALA A 278 -7.97 -3.54 22.04
CA ALA A 278 -9.25 -3.73 22.72
C ALA A 278 -9.96 -5.00 22.21
N ILE A 279 -10.01 -5.22 20.88
CA ILE A 279 -10.58 -6.43 20.27
C ILE A 279 -9.83 -7.69 20.73
N VAL A 280 -8.50 -7.69 20.66
CA VAL A 280 -7.68 -8.85 21.09
C VAL A 280 -7.91 -9.17 22.56
N LYS A 281 -8.12 -8.16 23.42
CA LYS A 281 -8.44 -8.34 24.82
C LYS A 281 -9.80 -9.03 25.02
N GLU A 282 -10.83 -8.59 24.31
CA GLU A 282 -12.16 -9.23 24.36
C GLU A 282 -12.13 -10.66 23.80
N MET A 283 -11.47 -10.89 22.66
CA MET A 283 -11.29 -12.24 22.11
C MET A 283 -10.64 -13.19 23.12
N ARG A 284 -9.59 -12.76 23.82
CA ARG A 284 -8.93 -13.55 24.87
C ARG A 284 -9.84 -13.81 26.08
N LYS A 285 -10.63 -12.80 26.49
CA LYS A 285 -11.56 -12.89 27.63
C LYS A 285 -12.62 -13.97 27.39
N TYR A 286 -13.16 -14.04 26.17
CA TYR A 286 -14.23 -14.98 25.81
C TYR A 286 -13.71 -16.28 25.15
N GLY A 287 -12.42 -16.37 24.83
CA GLY A 287 -11.86 -17.53 24.10
C GLY A 287 -12.37 -17.67 22.68
N THR A 288 -12.62 -16.53 22.00
CA THR A 288 -13.17 -16.47 20.64
C THR A 288 -12.13 -15.97 19.63
N ASP A 289 -12.35 -16.24 18.34
CA ASP A 289 -11.47 -15.77 17.25
C ASP A 289 -11.99 -14.47 16.60
N HIS A 290 -13.06 -13.87 17.12
CA HIS A 290 -13.70 -12.68 16.59
C HIS A 290 -14.46 -11.90 17.67
N VAL A 291 -14.83 -10.69 17.34
CA VAL A 291 -15.85 -9.86 17.98
C VAL A 291 -16.89 -9.48 16.92
N TYR A 292 -17.83 -8.61 17.22
CA TYR A 292 -18.88 -8.24 16.28
C TYR A 292 -18.88 -6.75 15.96
N ILE A 293 -19.31 -6.41 14.73
CA ILE A 293 -19.61 -5.05 14.29
C ILE A 293 -21.05 -4.95 13.82
N THR A 294 -21.71 -3.81 14.03
CA THR A 294 -23.03 -3.49 13.48
C THR A 294 -23.10 -2.00 13.15
N LEU A 295 -23.95 -1.61 12.17
CA LEU A 295 -24.12 -0.24 11.70
C LEU A 295 -25.56 0.25 11.96
N PRO A 296 -25.92 0.56 13.22
CA PRO A 296 -27.30 0.90 13.59
C PRO A 296 -27.74 2.30 13.14
N THR A 297 -26.85 3.13 12.64
CA THR A 297 -27.11 4.51 12.20
C THR A 297 -27.68 4.61 10.80
N MET A 298 -27.66 3.53 10.01
CA MET A 298 -28.17 3.47 8.65
C MET A 298 -29.24 2.38 8.50
N ASN A 299 -30.15 2.58 7.55
CA ASN A 299 -31.01 1.49 7.08
C ASN A 299 -30.30 0.69 5.97
N THR A 300 -30.90 -0.44 5.57
CA THR A 300 -30.34 -1.37 4.57
C THR A 300 -30.07 -0.68 3.21
N GLU A 301 -30.97 0.19 2.74
CA GLU A 301 -30.81 0.89 1.45
C GLU A 301 -29.70 1.92 1.50
N GLU A 302 -29.59 2.67 2.59
CA GLU A 302 -28.53 3.65 2.82
C GLU A 302 -27.16 2.98 2.89
N ALA A 303 -27.04 1.87 3.65
CA ALA A 303 -25.82 1.10 3.77
C ALA A 303 -25.38 0.49 2.43
N ALA A 304 -26.30 -0.11 1.68
CA ALA A 304 -26.01 -0.67 0.34
C ALA A 304 -25.59 0.40 -0.67
N LYS A 305 -26.13 1.61 -0.57
CA LYS A 305 -25.76 2.73 -1.45
C LYS A 305 -24.39 3.31 -1.08
N ARG A 306 -24.10 3.48 0.22
CA ARG A 306 -22.87 4.12 0.72
C ARG A 306 -21.68 3.19 0.69
N PHE A 307 -21.90 1.91 1.00
CA PHE A 307 -20.86 0.88 1.13
C PHE A 307 -21.22 -0.38 0.33
N PRO A 308 -21.40 -0.29 -1.01
CA PRO A 308 -21.93 -1.40 -1.81
C PRO A 308 -21.10 -2.68 -1.67
N ASN A 309 -19.77 -2.58 -1.77
CA ASN A 309 -18.91 -3.76 -1.68
C ASN A 309 -18.88 -4.38 -0.27
N ILE A 310 -18.88 -3.53 0.78
CA ILE A 310 -18.91 -4.03 2.17
C ILE A 310 -20.26 -4.67 2.48
N PHE A 311 -21.35 -4.04 2.04
CA PHE A 311 -22.69 -4.56 2.23
C PHE A 311 -22.85 -5.92 1.53
N ASP A 312 -22.46 -6.02 0.27
CA ASP A 312 -22.55 -7.27 -0.51
C ASP A 312 -21.69 -8.38 0.12
N ALA A 313 -20.45 -8.07 0.53
CA ALA A 313 -19.60 -9.05 1.19
C ALA A 313 -20.17 -9.57 2.53
N CYS A 314 -20.82 -8.71 3.31
CA CYS A 314 -21.53 -9.13 4.52
C CYS A 314 -22.74 -10.00 4.18
N MET A 315 -23.51 -9.63 3.16
CA MET A 315 -24.69 -10.40 2.70
C MET A 315 -24.31 -11.78 2.14
N GLU A 316 -23.18 -11.89 1.44
CA GLU A 316 -22.64 -13.19 0.97
C GLU A 316 -22.29 -14.16 2.10
N GLU A 317 -21.88 -13.64 3.27
CA GLU A 317 -21.67 -14.45 4.48
C GLU A 317 -22.95 -14.56 5.35
N GLY A 318 -24.09 -14.01 4.89
CA GLY A 318 -25.39 -14.14 5.51
C GLY A 318 -25.76 -13.08 6.53
N TYR A 319 -25.11 -11.91 6.52
CA TYR A 319 -25.31 -10.85 7.50
C TYR A 319 -25.75 -9.53 6.85
N ASP A 320 -26.83 -8.93 7.34
CA ASP A 320 -27.17 -7.52 7.09
C ASP A 320 -26.49 -6.65 8.18
N ILE A 321 -25.44 -5.92 7.85
CA ILE A 321 -24.64 -5.13 8.79
C ILE A 321 -25.48 -4.08 9.56
N THR A 322 -26.65 -3.69 9.05
CA THR A 322 -27.54 -2.73 9.71
C THR A 322 -28.44 -3.37 10.76
N LYS A 323 -28.56 -4.71 10.76
CA LYS A 323 -29.46 -5.48 11.62
C LYS A 323 -28.74 -6.53 12.44
N ASP A 324 -27.71 -7.15 11.85
CA ASP A 324 -27.03 -8.30 12.42
C ASP A 324 -25.72 -7.89 13.11
N ARG A 325 -25.22 -8.77 13.96
CA ARG A 325 -23.88 -8.70 14.51
C ARG A 325 -22.93 -9.43 13.55
N VAL A 326 -22.21 -8.68 12.72
CA VAL A 326 -21.24 -9.21 11.73
C VAL A 326 -19.95 -9.59 12.45
N PRO A 327 -19.46 -10.84 12.36
CA PRO A 327 -18.21 -11.23 13.02
C PRO A 327 -17.00 -10.57 12.33
N VAL A 328 -16.11 -9.99 13.14
CA VAL A 328 -14.88 -9.32 12.66
C VAL A 328 -13.67 -9.71 13.49
N THR A 329 -12.51 -9.73 12.83
CA THR A 329 -11.23 -10.08 13.46
C THR A 329 -10.10 -9.16 12.97
N PRO A 330 -9.08 -8.89 13.78
CA PRO A 330 -7.90 -8.16 13.33
C PRO A 330 -7.08 -8.93 12.29
N ALA A 331 -6.51 -8.20 11.32
CA ALA A 331 -5.63 -8.78 10.31
C ALA A 331 -4.53 -7.78 9.90
N GLN A 332 -3.40 -8.29 9.39
CA GLN A 332 -2.37 -7.45 8.80
C GLN A 332 -3.00 -6.64 7.65
N HIS A 333 -2.58 -5.36 7.52
CA HIS A 333 -3.21 -4.47 6.57
C HIS A 333 -2.24 -3.56 5.81
N TYR A 334 -1.25 -2.97 6.47
CA TYR A 334 -0.35 -1.99 5.85
C TYR A 334 1.05 -2.03 6.46
N MET A 335 2.07 -1.83 5.62
CA MET A 335 3.46 -1.70 6.02
C MET A 335 3.84 -0.23 6.10
N MET A 336 4.24 0.29 7.28
CA MET A 336 4.72 1.66 7.42
C MET A 336 6.24 1.76 7.30
N GLY A 337 6.94 0.69 7.66
CA GLY A 337 8.37 0.53 7.40
C GLY A 337 8.67 0.16 5.97
N GLY A 338 9.93 -0.05 5.63
CA GLY A 338 10.33 -0.50 4.30
C GLY A 338 11.68 0.04 3.84
N VAL A 339 11.85 0.18 2.52
CA VAL A 339 13.05 0.76 1.93
C VAL A 339 13.14 2.24 2.34
N LYS A 340 14.21 2.58 3.06
CA LYS A 340 14.43 3.96 3.51
C LYS A 340 14.62 4.89 2.33
N THR A 341 13.87 5.99 2.29
CA THR A 341 13.99 7.00 1.25
C THR A 341 14.14 8.40 1.84
N ASP A 342 14.72 9.29 1.03
CA ASP A 342 14.64 10.72 1.25
C ASP A 342 13.28 11.29 0.78
N LEU A 343 13.11 12.62 0.87
CA LEU A 343 11.89 13.32 0.43
C LEU A 343 11.62 13.24 -1.08
N TYR A 344 12.52 12.67 -1.85
CA TYR A 344 12.47 12.54 -3.30
C TYR A 344 12.42 11.06 -3.75
N GLY A 345 12.19 10.14 -2.83
CA GLY A 345 12.14 8.71 -3.11
C GLY A 345 13.49 8.05 -3.38
N ARG A 346 14.63 8.75 -3.22
CA ARG A 346 15.95 8.15 -3.41
C ARG A 346 16.29 7.21 -2.27
N THR A 347 16.83 6.05 -2.61
CA THR A 347 17.35 5.08 -1.64
C THR A 347 18.84 5.30 -1.35
N SER A 348 19.45 4.43 -0.55
CA SER A 348 20.92 4.44 -0.31
C SER A 348 21.72 3.90 -1.50
N MET A 349 21.08 3.29 -2.51
CA MET A 349 21.69 2.87 -3.77
C MET A 349 21.36 3.89 -4.87
N ALA A 350 22.37 4.36 -5.59
CA ALA A 350 22.20 5.33 -6.66
C ALA A 350 21.31 4.75 -7.79
N HIS A 351 20.46 5.59 -8.40
CA HIS A 351 19.50 5.22 -9.45
C HIS A 351 18.44 4.20 -9.04
N LEU A 352 18.32 3.91 -7.75
CA LEU A 352 17.24 3.11 -7.16
C LEU A 352 16.35 4.00 -6.30
N TYR A 353 15.08 4.05 -6.64
CA TYR A 353 14.04 4.83 -5.96
C TYR A 353 12.99 3.89 -5.38
N ALA A 354 12.25 4.36 -4.39
CA ALA A 354 11.08 3.65 -3.89
C ALA A 354 9.94 4.63 -3.60
N ALA A 355 8.69 4.20 -3.86
CA ALA A 355 7.49 4.98 -3.59
C ALA A 355 6.32 4.09 -3.18
N GLY A 356 5.33 4.67 -2.52
CA GLY A 356 4.19 3.95 -1.95
C GLY A 356 4.60 3.04 -0.79
N GLU A 357 3.82 2.01 -0.52
CA GLU A 357 4.00 1.12 0.64
C GLU A 357 5.37 0.39 0.67
N THR A 358 6.10 0.37 -0.44
CA THR A 358 7.48 -0.15 -0.49
C THR A 358 8.46 0.76 0.25
N ALA A 359 8.19 2.07 0.27
CA ALA A 359 9.07 3.09 0.82
C ALA A 359 8.79 3.40 2.29
N CYS A 360 9.82 3.58 3.07
CA CYS A 360 9.74 4.20 4.39
C CYS A 360 10.31 5.62 4.33
N ASN A 361 9.47 6.57 3.98
CA ASN A 361 9.79 8.02 3.98
C ASN A 361 9.52 8.70 5.34
N GLY A 362 8.96 7.96 6.30
CA GLY A 362 8.68 8.45 7.65
C GLY A 362 7.34 9.16 7.85
N VAL A 363 6.49 9.27 6.82
CA VAL A 363 5.16 9.92 6.94
C VAL A 363 4.29 9.28 8.01
N HIS A 364 4.31 7.96 8.14
CA HIS A 364 3.33 7.23 8.95
C HIS A 364 3.75 6.97 10.40
N GLY A 365 5.04 7.08 10.73
CA GLY A 365 5.55 6.68 12.05
C GLY A 365 5.15 5.24 12.37
N LYS A 366 4.83 4.97 13.63
CA LYS A 366 4.52 3.63 14.12
C LYS A 366 3.11 3.13 13.80
N ASN A 367 2.19 4.04 13.45
CA ASN A 367 0.81 3.69 13.11
C ASN A 367 0.21 4.71 12.15
N ARG A 368 -0.24 4.25 10.99
CA ARG A 368 -0.74 5.08 9.90
C ARG A 368 -2.11 5.67 10.22
N LEU A 369 -2.25 6.98 10.04
CA LEU A 369 -3.56 7.64 9.99
C LEU A 369 -4.33 7.15 8.75
N ALA A 370 -5.60 6.81 8.92
CA ALA A 370 -6.44 6.33 7.83
C ALA A 370 -6.46 7.30 6.63
N SER A 371 -6.60 6.77 5.42
CA SER A 371 -6.67 7.53 4.15
C SER A 371 -5.43 8.39 3.79
N ASN A 372 -4.32 8.29 4.54
CA ASN A 372 -3.06 8.94 4.19
C ASN A 372 -2.22 8.13 3.19
N SER A 373 -2.41 6.80 3.07
CA SER A 373 -1.53 5.95 2.26
C SER A 373 -1.61 6.22 0.76
N LEU A 374 -2.82 6.44 0.22
CA LEU A 374 -2.98 6.78 -1.20
C LEU A 374 -2.35 8.14 -1.50
N LEU A 375 -2.54 9.14 -0.62
CA LEU A 375 -1.93 10.45 -0.79
C LEU A 375 -0.40 10.38 -0.73
N GLU A 376 0.14 9.69 0.28
CA GLU A 376 1.59 9.47 0.42
C GLU A 376 2.16 8.82 -0.85
N SER A 377 1.54 7.73 -1.31
CA SER A 377 1.96 7.02 -2.51
C SER A 377 2.02 7.92 -3.74
N LEU A 378 1.02 8.76 -3.94
CA LEU A 378 0.94 9.69 -5.08
C LEU A 378 1.97 10.82 -4.96
N VAL A 379 2.07 11.46 -3.80
CA VAL A 379 2.99 12.59 -3.58
C VAL A 379 4.44 12.17 -3.78
N PHE A 380 4.86 11.07 -3.16
CA PHE A 380 6.27 10.65 -3.25
C PHE A 380 6.60 9.95 -4.57
N ALA A 381 5.63 9.32 -5.24
CA ALA A 381 5.80 8.83 -6.60
C ALA A 381 6.05 9.98 -7.59
N LYS A 382 5.27 11.08 -7.50
CA LYS A 382 5.50 12.28 -8.30
C LYS A 382 6.88 12.88 -8.03
N ARG A 383 7.28 13.00 -6.76
CA ARG A 383 8.58 13.56 -6.39
C ARG A 383 9.77 12.74 -6.92
N ALA A 384 9.65 11.40 -6.91
CA ALA A 384 10.64 10.53 -7.54
C ALA A 384 10.70 10.74 -9.06
N ALA A 385 9.54 10.78 -9.71
CA ALA A 385 9.46 11.04 -11.15
C ALA A 385 10.03 12.41 -11.53
N ASP A 386 9.75 13.47 -10.75
CA ASP A 386 10.27 14.82 -10.97
C ASP A 386 11.81 14.86 -10.92
N VAL A 387 12.43 14.12 -9.99
CA VAL A 387 13.90 14.03 -9.90
C VAL A 387 14.46 13.29 -11.12
N ILE A 388 13.89 12.16 -11.49
CA ILE A 388 14.31 11.37 -12.66
C ILE A 388 14.17 12.19 -13.95
N ALA A 389 13.09 12.96 -14.07
CA ALA A 389 12.82 13.82 -15.22
C ALA A 389 13.89 14.92 -15.40
N ASN A 390 14.41 15.47 -14.29
CA ASN A 390 15.38 16.55 -14.28
C ASN A 390 16.85 16.09 -14.23
N ASP A 391 17.10 14.78 -14.11
CA ASP A 391 18.45 14.25 -14.13
C ASP A 391 18.95 14.09 -15.57
N ASN A 392 19.91 14.93 -15.96
CA ASN A 392 20.57 14.94 -17.26
C ASN A 392 21.93 14.23 -17.27
N SER A 393 22.26 13.45 -16.24
CA SER A 393 23.54 12.70 -16.21
C SER A 393 23.60 11.69 -17.36
N GLU A 394 24.78 11.49 -17.92
CA GLU A 394 24.99 10.55 -19.03
C GLU A 394 24.71 9.10 -18.61
N LYS A 395 24.07 8.32 -19.51
CA LYS A 395 23.88 6.88 -19.30
C LYS A 395 25.25 6.19 -19.31
N LYS A 396 25.53 5.39 -18.30
CA LYS A 396 26.69 4.48 -18.34
C LYS A 396 26.39 3.34 -19.29
N GLU A 397 27.29 3.08 -20.24
CA GLU A 397 27.15 1.98 -21.21
C GLU A 397 27.72 0.64 -20.67
N ASP A 398 28.46 0.66 -19.58
CA ASP A 398 29.09 -0.52 -18.99
C ASP A 398 28.15 -1.13 -17.92
N TYR A 399 27.55 -2.27 -18.27
CA TYR A 399 26.63 -3.01 -17.41
C TYR A 399 27.26 -4.32 -16.94
N ASN A 400 26.98 -4.69 -15.69
CA ASN A 400 27.38 -6.00 -15.19
C ASN A 400 26.58 -7.10 -15.92
N GLU A 401 27.29 -8.03 -16.56
CA GLU A 401 26.67 -9.25 -17.05
C GLU A 401 26.23 -10.13 -15.88
N VAL A 402 25.00 -10.62 -15.94
CA VAL A 402 24.42 -11.50 -14.93
C VAL A 402 24.34 -12.92 -15.45
N ASP A 403 24.85 -13.88 -14.69
CA ASP A 403 24.64 -15.28 -14.98
C ASP A 403 23.27 -15.75 -14.50
N LEU A 404 22.30 -15.75 -15.42
CA LEU A 404 20.91 -16.14 -15.14
C LEU A 404 20.78 -17.61 -14.67
N SER A 405 21.77 -18.47 -14.99
CA SER A 405 21.74 -19.86 -14.54
C SER A 405 22.11 -20.07 -13.07
N SER A 406 22.63 -19.03 -12.41
CA SER A 406 23.01 -19.07 -11.00
C SER A 406 21.86 -18.94 -10.02
N TYR A 407 20.67 -18.50 -10.50
CA TYR A 407 19.52 -18.28 -9.62
C TYR A 407 18.85 -19.60 -9.22
N PRO A 408 18.50 -19.77 -7.93
CA PRO A 408 17.78 -20.94 -7.45
C PRO A 408 16.33 -20.96 -7.98
N ALA A 409 15.68 -22.11 -7.87
CA ALA A 409 14.28 -22.26 -8.25
C ALA A 409 13.36 -21.28 -7.50
N LYS A 410 12.21 -20.93 -8.11
CA LYS A 410 11.26 -19.93 -7.58
C LYS A 410 10.86 -20.19 -6.14
N GLU A 411 10.53 -21.44 -5.79
CA GLU A 411 10.11 -21.83 -4.44
C GLU A 411 11.23 -21.67 -3.41
N GLU A 412 12.48 -21.89 -3.80
CA GLU A 412 13.64 -21.74 -2.93
C GLU A 412 13.92 -20.26 -2.68
N ARG A 413 13.89 -19.42 -3.73
CA ARG A 413 13.99 -17.95 -3.60
C ARG A 413 12.90 -17.37 -2.69
N GLN A 414 11.65 -17.80 -2.88
CA GLN A 414 10.55 -17.32 -2.06
C GLN A 414 10.73 -17.68 -0.58
N LYS A 415 11.24 -18.87 -0.28
CA LYS A 415 11.56 -19.27 1.11
C LYS A 415 12.71 -18.45 1.69
N GLU A 416 13.75 -18.20 0.90
CA GLU A 416 14.87 -17.34 1.29
C GLU A 416 14.39 -15.92 1.58
N PHE A 417 13.63 -15.31 0.67
CA PHE A 417 13.09 -13.95 0.82
C PHE A 417 12.21 -13.82 2.05
N LYS A 418 11.27 -14.75 2.24
CA LYS A 418 10.44 -14.79 3.45
C LYS A 418 11.29 -14.87 4.70
N LYS A 419 12.33 -15.73 4.72
CA LYS A 419 13.21 -15.89 5.87
C LYS A 419 13.96 -14.62 6.19
N LEU A 420 14.56 -13.95 5.21
CA LEU A 420 15.29 -12.67 5.40
C LEU A 420 14.40 -11.62 6.03
N ILE A 421 13.19 -11.42 5.51
CA ILE A 421 12.25 -10.42 6.02
C ILE A 421 11.79 -10.76 7.44
N MET A 422 11.45 -12.02 7.70
CA MET A 422 10.94 -12.44 9.00
C MET A 422 12.03 -12.43 10.09
N ASP A 423 13.27 -12.75 9.74
CA ASP A 423 14.40 -12.67 10.67
C ASP A 423 14.67 -11.20 11.05
N GLU A 424 14.61 -10.26 10.09
CA GLU A 424 14.79 -8.83 10.35
C GLU A 424 13.67 -8.26 11.24
N ILE A 425 12.40 -8.61 10.97
CA ILE A 425 11.27 -8.22 11.82
C ILE A 425 11.45 -8.75 13.25
N LYS A 426 11.83 -10.01 13.38
CA LYS A 426 12.03 -10.66 14.68
C LYS A 426 13.17 -10.04 15.49
N GLU A 427 14.25 -9.63 14.83
CA GLU A 427 15.37 -8.94 15.46
C GLU A 427 14.93 -7.56 16.00
N LYS A 428 14.12 -6.82 15.26
CA LYS A 428 13.64 -5.49 15.65
C LYS A 428 12.52 -5.53 16.67
N ASP A 429 11.58 -6.48 16.58
CA ASP A 429 10.42 -6.60 17.48
C ASP A 429 9.97 -8.06 17.63
N LYS A 430 10.58 -8.74 18.60
CA LYS A 430 10.26 -10.14 18.90
C LYS A 430 8.81 -10.33 19.37
N ASP A 431 8.26 -9.37 20.12
CA ASP A 431 6.89 -9.49 20.66
C ASP A 431 5.84 -9.36 19.54
N PHE A 432 6.06 -8.44 18.61
CA PHE A 432 5.23 -8.34 17.39
C PHE A 432 5.33 -9.62 16.56
N TYR A 433 6.55 -10.11 16.32
CA TYR A 433 6.79 -11.34 15.56
C TYR A 433 6.06 -12.53 16.17
N ASP A 434 6.23 -12.77 17.47
CA ASP A 434 5.61 -13.90 18.18
C ASP A 434 4.07 -13.80 18.18
N LYS A 435 3.52 -12.59 18.20
CA LYS A 435 2.06 -12.34 18.22
C LYS A 435 1.40 -12.47 16.86
N TRP A 436 2.05 -12.00 15.78
CA TRP A 436 1.40 -11.81 14.49
C TRP A 436 2.04 -12.58 13.33
N CYS A 437 3.35 -12.92 13.41
CA CYS A 437 4.08 -13.58 12.32
C CYS A 437 4.26 -15.09 12.57
N ASN A 438 4.39 -15.51 13.83
CA ASN A 438 4.69 -16.89 14.22
C ASN A 438 3.45 -17.79 14.37
N ILE A 439 2.34 -17.44 13.72
CA ILE A 439 1.16 -18.30 13.71
C ILE A 439 1.46 -19.45 12.75
N GLN A 440 1.89 -20.58 13.29
CA GLN A 440 2.01 -21.85 12.56
C GLN A 440 0.60 -22.27 12.14
N GLY A 441 0.37 -22.25 10.82
CA GLY A 441 -0.82 -22.84 10.20
C GLY A 441 -0.68 -24.34 10.08
#